data_829d999fbeda9edb64267127181bce33
#
_entry.id   829d999fbeda9edb64267127181bce33
#
_cell.length_a   1.000
_cell.length_b   1.000
_cell.length_c   1.000
_cell.angle_alpha   90.00
_cell.angle_beta   90.00
_cell.angle_gamma   90.00
#
_symmetry.space_group_name_H-M   'P 1'
#
loop_
_entity.id
_entity.type
_entity.pdbx_description
1 polymer ?
#
loop_
_entity_poly.entity_id
_entity_poly.type
_entity_poly.pdbx_seq_one_letter_code
_entity_poly.pdbx_strand_id
1 'polypeptide(L)'
;VKLFYPDKDTVIGDFLRKKLPEAMENGKVELTDIHKTSQINYMHMDLVVPLQNADSPVFGAVILRIDPQDVLYPLIRAWPLPGKTSEAFLVRREGEEVVYLTRVKYSESTGVIRESVTGEKLAAAMALQSVQESTDAIDYRGVKVVAAMKKVPELPWYMVAKVDREEILGTLNI
;
A
#
# COMPACT_ATOMS: atom_id res chain seq x y z
N VAL A 1 -8.36 -18.44 6.88
CA VAL A 1 -7.01 -18.44 7.47
C VAL A 1 -6.38 -19.78 7.11
N LYS A 2 -5.32 -19.75 6.31
CA LYS A 2 -4.48 -20.92 6.05
C LYS A 2 -3.34 -20.91 7.05
N LEU A 3 -3.24 -21.93 7.87
CA LEU A 3 -2.10 -22.13 8.75
C LEU A 3 -1.01 -22.85 7.95
N PHE A 4 0.12 -22.19 7.77
CA PHE A 4 1.33 -22.82 7.26
C PHE A 4 2.29 -23.03 8.43
N TYR A 5 2.67 -24.28 8.66
CA TYR A 5 3.82 -24.56 9.49
C TYR A 5 5.06 -24.53 8.58
N PRO A 6 6.09 -23.76 8.92
CA PRO A 6 7.30 -23.78 8.12
C PRO A 6 7.92 -25.18 8.19
N ASP A 7 8.25 -25.75 7.05
CA ASP A 7 9.16 -26.89 7.02
C ASP A 7 10.49 -26.47 7.62
N LYS A 8 11.25 -27.43 8.15
CA LYS A 8 12.55 -27.18 8.82
C LYS A 8 13.55 -26.39 7.95
N ASP A 9 13.34 -26.37 6.64
CA ASP A 9 14.18 -25.69 5.65
C ASP A 9 13.59 -24.36 5.14
N THR A 10 12.56 -23.81 5.80
CA THR A 10 11.98 -22.54 5.39
C THR A 10 12.98 -21.40 5.58
N VAL A 11 13.47 -20.86 4.48
CA VAL A 11 14.38 -19.72 4.49
C VAL A 11 13.62 -18.44 4.79
N ILE A 12 14.03 -17.73 5.82
CA ILE A 12 13.50 -16.40 6.14
C ILE A 12 13.98 -15.41 5.06
N GLY A 13 13.04 -14.77 4.36
CA GLY A 13 13.33 -13.75 3.35
C GLY A 13 13.99 -12.50 3.93
N ASP A 14 14.63 -11.70 3.08
CA ASP A 14 15.42 -10.53 3.49
C ASP A 14 14.60 -9.47 4.25
N PHE A 15 13.35 -9.27 3.88
CA PHE A 15 12.45 -8.35 4.59
C PHE A 15 12.19 -8.79 6.02
N LEU A 16 11.93 -10.08 6.23
CA LEU A 16 11.77 -10.65 7.58
C LEU A 16 13.07 -10.65 8.37
N ARG A 17 14.23 -10.92 7.73
CA ARG A 17 15.54 -10.85 8.38
C ARG A 17 15.83 -9.48 8.97
N LYS A 18 15.30 -8.41 8.33
CA LYS A 18 15.42 -7.05 8.83
C LYS A 18 14.43 -6.75 9.96
N LYS A 19 13.17 -7.13 9.79
CA LYS A 19 12.08 -6.78 10.71
C LYS A 19 12.03 -7.65 11.97
N LEU A 20 12.44 -8.90 11.87
CA LEU A 20 12.43 -9.81 13.00
C LEU A 20 13.31 -9.35 14.17
N PRO A 21 14.58 -8.93 13.97
CA PRO A 21 15.39 -8.37 15.06
C PRO A 21 14.75 -7.13 15.70
N GLU A 22 14.19 -6.23 14.90
CA GLU A 22 13.51 -5.03 15.40
C GLU A 22 12.33 -5.39 16.32
N ALA A 23 11.49 -6.33 15.90
CA ALA A 23 10.36 -6.81 16.71
C ALA A 23 10.82 -7.54 17.99
N MET A 24 11.89 -8.32 17.90
CA MET A 24 12.46 -9.06 19.06
C MET A 24 13.08 -8.13 20.10
N GLU A 25 13.69 -7.03 19.67
CA GLU A 25 14.36 -6.06 20.55
C GLU A 25 13.35 -5.12 21.23
N ASN A 26 12.39 -4.58 20.46
CA ASN A 26 11.47 -3.56 20.95
C ASN A 26 10.16 -4.14 21.53
N GLY A 27 9.89 -5.43 21.34
CA GLY A 27 8.67 -6.08 21.77
C GLY A 27 7.39 -5.60 21.09
N LYS A 28 7.53 -4.94 19.94
CA LYS A 28 6.39 -4.39 19.18
C LYS A 28 6.09 -5.21 17.93
N VAL A 29 4.83 -5.15 17.54
CA VAL A 29 4.40 -5.73 16.26
C VAL A 29 5.01 -4.92 15.12
N GLU A 30 5.65 -5.61 14.18
CA GLU A 30 6.25 -5.01 13.00
C GLU A 30 5.57 -5.52 11.73
N LEU A 31 5.31 -4.62 10.80
CA LEU A 31 4.73 -4.94 9.50
C LEU A 31 5.78 -4.74 8.41
N THR A 32 5.96 -5.74 7.54
CA THR A 32 6.81 -5.58 6.37
C THR A 32 6.07 -4.79 5.28
N ASP A 33 6.82 -4.15 4.41
CA ASP A 33 6.25 -3.60 3.18
C ASP A 33 5.77 -4.72 2.24
N ILE A 34 4.91 -4.40 1.27
CA ILE A 34 4.51 -5.34 0.22
C ILE A 34 5.73 -5.70 -0.63
N HIS A 35 6.05 -6.97 -0.67
CA HIS A 35 7.23 -7.47 -1.35
C HIS A 35 6.98 -8.86 -1.96
N LYS A 36 7.94 -9.30 -2.74
CA LYS A 36 8.03 -10.63 -3.33
C LYS A 36 9.36 -11.24 -2.96
N THR A 37 9.38 -12.52 -2.66
CA THR A 37 10.63 -13.25 -2.40
C THR A 37 10.90 -14.26 -3.51
N SER A 38 12.12 -14.77 -3.59
CA SER A 38 12.47 -15.82 -4.56
C SER A 38 11.70 -17.12 -4.34
N GLN A 39 11.32 -17.41 -3.12
CA GLN A 39 10.58 -18.62 -2.75
C GLN A 39 9.06 -18.46 -2.90
N ILE A 40 8.58 -17.21 -2.87
CA ILE A 40 7.14 -16.89 -2.88
C ILE A 40 6.84 -16.03 -4.09
N ASN A 41 6.21 -16.64 -5.08
CA ASN A 41 5.98 -16.03 -6.40
C ASN A 41 4.77 -15.09 -6.46
N TYR A 42 4.28 -14.59 -5.33
CA TYR A 42 3.22 -13.58 -5.27
C TYR A 42 3.61 -12.45 -4.30
N MET A 43 2.96 -11.29 -4.48
CA MET A 43 3.15 -10.14 -3.58
C MET A 43 2.50 -10.45 -2.23
N HIS A 44 3.23 -10.26 -1.15
CA HIS A 44 2.75 -10.47 0.21
C HIS A 44 3.36 -9.45 1.17
N MET A 45 2.81 -9.39 2.34
CA MET A 45 3.33 -8.65 3.48
C MET A 45 3.30 -9.56 4.70
N ASP A 46 4.23 -9.38 5.63
CA ASP A 46 4.32 -10.19 6.81
C ASP A 46 4.13 -9.31 8.07
N LEU A 47 3.30 -9.77 8.98
CA LEU A 47 3.14 -9.19 10.31
C LEU A 47 3.99 -10.03 11.29
N VAL A 48 4.97 -9.41 11.92
CA VAL A 48 5.83 -10.02 12.91
C VAL A 48 5.29 -9.69 14.29
N VAL A 49 4.79 -10.69 15.00
CA VAL A 49 4.19 -10.53 16.33
C VAL A 49 5.13 -11.15 17.36
N PRO A 50 5.84 -10.33 18.17
CA PRO A 50 6.73 -10.85 19.21
C PRO A 50 5.96 -11.60 20.30
N LEU A 51 6.54 -12.68 20.80
CA LEU A 51 6.03 -13.47 21.91
C LEU A 51 6.81 -13.15 23.18
N GLN A 52 6.10 -12.66 24.18
CA GLN A 52 6.67 -12.33 25.48
C GLN A 52 5.66 -12.63 26.60
N ASN A 53 6.14 -12.96 27.78
CA ASN A 53 5.34 -12.95 28.98
C ASN A 53 5.45 -11.58 29.66
N ALA A 54 4.53 -11.26 30.58
CA ALA A 54 4.42 -9.94 31.21
C ALA A 54 5.76 -9.39 31.77
N ASP A 55 6.61 -10.27 32.30
CA ASP A 55 7.85 -9.89 32.98
C ASP A 55 9.11 -10.56 32.37
N SER A 56 9.01 -11.01 31.12
CA SER A 56 10.10 -11.72 30.45
C SER A 56 10.52 -11.03 29.17
N PRO A 57 11.79 -11.13 28.75
CA PRO A 57 12.19 -10.69 27.43
C PRO A 57 11.45 -11.46 26.32
N VAL A 58 11.40 -10.88 25.14
CA VAL A 58 10.85 -11.54 23.96
C VAL A 58 11.63 -12.83 23.68
N PHE A 59 10.94 -13.98 23.63
CA PHE A 59 11.56 -15.29 23.44
C PHE A 59 11.29 -15.91 22.06
N GLY A 60 10.43 -15.29 21.25
CA GLY A 60 10.08 -15.76 19.92
C GLY A 60 9.17 -14.79 19.18
N ALA A 61 8.78 -15.14 17.98
CA ALA A 61 7.79 -14.38 17.23
C ALA A 61 6.89 -15.30 16.38
N VAL A 62 5.64 -14.88 16.19
CA VAL A 62 4.74 -15.44 15.19
C VAL A 62 4.78 -14.54 13.95
N ILE A 63 4.90 -15.15 12.78
CA ILE A 63 4.87 -14.45 11.50
C ILE A 63 3.55 -14.80 10.81
N LEU A 64 2.74 -13.78 10.60
CA LEU A 64 1.48 -13.91 9.86
C LEU A 64 1.67 -13.36 8.45
N ARG A 65 1.63 -14.25 7.46
CA ARG A 65 1.71 -13.84 6.06
C ARG A 65 0.35 -13.44 5.53
N ILE A 66 0.30 -12.28 4.92
CA ILE A 66 -0.91 -11.65 4.41
C ILE A 66 -0.79 -11.50 2.90
N ASP A 67 -1.75 -12.02 2.15
CA ASP A 67 -1.92 -11.69 0.75
C ASP A 67 -2.71 -10.37 0.66
N PRO A 68 -2.13 -9.29 0.10
CA PRO A 68 -2.82 -8.02 -0.05
C PRO A 68 -4.08 -8.13 -0.93
N GLN A 69 -4.14 -9.12 -1.82
CA GLN A 69 -5.32 -9.33 -2.68
C GLN A 69 -6.54 -9.77 -1.88
N ASP A 70 -6.33 -10.53 -0.82
CA ASP A 70 -7.43 -11.08 -0.01
C ASP A 70 -7.94 -10.08 1.04
N VAL A 71 -7.10 -9.18 1.50
CA VAL A 71 -7.41 -8.29 2.64
C VAL A 71 -7.35 -6.82 2.25
N LEU A 72 -6.20 -6.33 1.80
CA LEU A 72 -5.96 -4.91 1.62
C LEU A 72 -6.68 -4.34 0.40
N TYR A 73 -6.58 -5.00 -0.76
CA TYR A 73 -7.16 -4.49 -1.99
C TYR A 73 -8.70 -4.45 -1.98
N PRO A 74 -9.41 -5.43 -1.41
CA PRO A 74 -10.86 -5.32 -1.22
C PRO A 74 -11.25 -4.14 -0.34
N LEU A 75 -10.51 -3.86 0.74
CA LEU A 75 -10.78 -2.71 1.61
C LEU A 75 -10.62 -1.38 0.86
N ILE A 76 -9.55 -1.24 0.06
CA ILE A 76 -9.33 -0.02 -0.72
C ILE A 76 -10.43 0.15 -1.79
N ARG A 77 -10.84 -0.94 -2.45
CA ARG A 77 -11.92 -0.89 -3.47
C ARG A 77 -13.28 -0.61 -2.88
N ALA A 78 -13.54 -1.09 -1.67
CA ALA A 78 -14.80 -0.86 -0.96
C ALA A 78 -14.88 0.53 -0.32
N TRP A 79 -13.84 1.36 -0.46
CA TRP A 79 -13.83 2.70 0.09
C TRP A 79 -15.00 3.51 -0.48
N PRO A 80 -15.88 4.06 0.38
CA PRO A 80 -17.11 4.68 -0.05
C PRO A 80 -16.85 6.07 -0.64
N LEU A 81 -16.35 6.11 -1.86
CA LEU A 81 -16.24 7.35 -2.62
C LEU A 81 -17.50 7.53 -3.47
N PRO A 82 -18.21 8.65 -3.35
CA PRO A 82 -19.33 8.94 -4.22
C PRO A 82 -18.84 9.20 -5.64
N GLY A 83 -19.58 8.70 -6.63
CA GLY A 83 -19.32 9.00 -8.03
C GLY A 83 -18.92 7.79 -8.87
N LYS A 84 -19.16 7.91 -10.18
CA LYS A 84 -18.88 6.85 -11.16
C LYS A 84 -17.38 6.73 -11.44
N THR A 85 -16.65 7.87 -11.42
CA THR A 85 -15.22 7.93 -11.71
C THR A 85 -14.36 7.92 -10.46
N SER A 86 -14.99 7.86 -9.29
CA SER A 86 -14.29 7.82 -8.01
C SER A 86 -13.47 6.55 -7.87
N GLU A 87 -12.28 6.71 -7.32
CA GLU A 87 -11.32 5.65 -7.13
C GLU A 87 -10.37 5.95 -5.98
N ALA A 88 -9.96 4.92 -5.25
CA ALA A 88 -8.87 5.00 -4.29
C ALA A 88 -7.79 3.95 -4.61
N PHE A 89 -6.54 4.33 -4.41
CA PHE A 89 -5.39 3.46 -4.63
C PHE A 89 -4.22 3.82 -3.70
N LEU A 90 -3.31 2.89 -3.55
CA LEU A 90 -2.09 3.07 -2.78
C LEU A 90 -0.89 3.23 -3.69
N VAL A 91 0.01 4.11 -3.30
CA VAL A 91 1.29 4.33 -3.97
C VAL A 91 2.43 4.37 -2.96
N ARG A 92 3.65 4.08 -3.43
CA ARG A 92 4.89 4.34 -2.69
C ARG A 92 5.96 4.90 -3.61
N ARG A 93 7.00 5.47 -3.03
CA ARG A 93 8.19 5.89 -3.77
C ARG A 93 9.18 4.74 -3.90
N GLU A 94 9.73 4.55 -5.09
CA GLU A 94 10.89 3.69 -5.36
C GLU A 94 11.90 4.49 -6.20
N GLY A 95 12.92 5.03 -5.55
CA GLY A 95 13.88 5.92 -6.22
C GLY A 95 13.20 7.17 -6.80
N GLU A 96 13.30 7.36 -8.10
CA GLU A 96 12.67 8.47 -8.83
C GLU A 96 11.32 8.08 -9.47
N GLU A 97 10.74 6.98 -9.02
CA GLU A 97 9.44 6.51 -9.48
C GLU A 97 8.41 6.48 -8.36
N VAL A 98 7.17 6.73 -8.72
CA VAL A 98 5.98 6.40 -7.95
C VAL A 98 5.41 5.08 -8.43
N VAL A 99 5.23 4.15 -7.52
CA VAL A 99 4.78 2.79 -7.80
C VAL A 99 3.38 2.58 -7.24
N TYR A 100 2.47 2.13 -8.09
CA TYR A 100 1.10 1.81 -7.66
C TYR A 100 1.07 0.42 -7.04
N LEU A 101 0.67 0.35 -5.79
CA LEU A 101 0.61 -0.91 -5.02
C LEU A 101 -0.69 -1.66 -5.23
N THR A 102 -1.76 -0.96 -5.65
CA THR A 102 -3.06 -1.54 -5.93
C THR A 102 -3.39 -1.41 -7.41
N ARG A 103 -4.26 -2.30 -7.90
CA ARG A 103 -4.82 -2.14 -9.24
C ARG A 103 -5.68 -0.89 -9.30
N VAL A 104 -5.57 -0.16 -10.38
CA VAL A 104 -6.41 1.01 -10.68
C VAL A 104 -7.55 0.62 -11.61
N LYS A 105 -8.66 1.35 -11.48
CA LYS A 105 -9.96 1.01 -12.08
C LYS A 105 -9.95 0.98 -13.61
N TYR A 106 -9.18 1.86 -14.23
CA TYR A 106 -9.21 2.07 -15.68
C TYR A 106 -7.93 1.62 -16.38
N SER A 107 -7.13 0.78 -15.77
CA SER A 107 -5.98 0.16 -16.41
C SER A 107 -6.19 -1.33 -16.56
N GLU A 108 -6.03 -1.83 -17.77
CA GLU A 108 -6.03 -3.25 -18.08
C GLU A 108 -4.66 -3.91 -17.82
N SER A 109 -3.66 -3.11 -17.44
CA SER A 109 -2.33 -3.62 -17.15
C SER A 109 -2.38 -4.62 -16.01
N THR A 110 -1.86 -5.81 -16.25
CA THR A 110 -1.63 -6.82 -15.21
C THR A 110 -0.32 -6.59 -14.46
N GLY A 111 0.49 -5.64 -14.93
CA GLY A 111 1.77 -5.25 -14.33
C GLY A 111 1.62 -4.13 -13.31
N VAL A 112 2.72 -3.89 -12.59
CA VAL A 112 2.84 -2.76 -11.67
C VAL A 112 2.99 -1.48 -12.50
N ILE A 113 2.12 -0.50 -12.26
CA ILE A 113 2.22 0.82 -12.88
C ILE A 113 3.33 1.59 -12.17
N ARG A 114 4.20 2.21 -12.95
CA ARG A 114 5.30 3.07 -12.50
C ARG A 114 5.26 4.38 -13.27
N GLU A 115 5.42 5.49 -12.59
CA GLU A 115 5.43 6.83 -13.16
C GLU A 115 6.53 7.65 -12.51
N SER A 116 7.00 8.70 -13.19
CA SER A 116 8.03 9.58 -12.63
C SER A 116 7.50 10.41 -11.47
N VAL A 117 8.28 10.56 -10.40
CA VAL A 117 7.99 11.49 -9.29
C VAL A 117 7.99 12.96 -9.71
N THR A 118 8.60 13.28 -10.85
CA THR A 118 8.67 14.65 -11.39
C THR A 118 7.48 14.99 -12.29
N GLY A 119 6.50 14.09 -12.43
CA GLY A 119 5.29 14.34 -13.21
C GLY A 119 4.53 15.55 -12.67
N GLU A 120 4.46 16.64 -13.47
CA GLU A 120 3.72 17.84 -13.06
C GLU A 120 2.26 17.53 -12.81
N LYS A 121 1.78 17.84 -11.60
CA LYS A 121 0.39 17.65 -11.16
C LYS A 121 -0.11 16.21 -11.18
N LEU A 122 0.75 15.21 -11.33
CA LEU A 122 0.34 13.82 -11.23
C LEU A 122 -0.08 13.53 -9.78
N ALA A 123 -1.33 13.11 -9.57
CA ALA A 123 -1.89 12.86 -8.23
C ALA A 123 -1.02 11.91 -7.39
N ALA A 124 -0.51 10.84 -8.00
CA ALA A 124 0.36 9.88 -7.34
C ALA A 124 1.73 10.48 -6.94
N ALA A 125 2.32 11.32 -7.78
CA ALA A 125 3.58 12.01 -7.47
C ALA A 125 3.39 13.10 -6.39
N MET A 126 2.28 13.82 -6.44
CA MET A 126 1.92 14.83 -5.43
C MET A 126 1.72 14.19 -4.05
N ALA A 127 1.16 12.98 -3.98
CA ALA A 127 1.00 12.24 -2.73
C ALA A 127 2.34 12.03 -2.01
N LEU A 128 3.42 11.79 -2.74
CA LEU A 128 4.76 11.61 -2.19
C LEU A 128 5.36 12.92 -1.61
N GLN A 129 4.84 14.06 -2.01
CA GLN A 129 5.24 15.38 -1.50
C GLN A 129 4.45 15.80 -0.25
N SER A 130 3.63 14.89 0.31
CA SER A 130 2.82 15.10 1.52
C SER A 130 1.76 16.19 1.38
N VAL A 131 1.23 16.41 0.20
CA VAL A 131 0.03 17.25 0.01
C VAL A 131 -1.15 16.52 0.62
N GLN A 132 -1.70 17.06 1.72
CA GLN A 132 -2.75 16.41 2.51
C GLN A 132 -4.17 16.86 2.16
N GLU A 133 -4.31 17.91 1.36
CA GLU A 133 -5.60 18.50 1.03
C GLU A 133 -6.07 18.07 -0.36
N SER A 134 -7.38 18.19 -0.59
CA SER A 134 -7.93 17.98 -1.92
C SER A 134 -7.44 19.06 -2.87
N THR A 135 -6.95 18.67 -4.03
CA THR A 135 -6.38 19.57 -5.01
C THR A 135 -6.68 19.10 -6.44
N ASP A 136 -6.63 20.06 -7.37
CA ASP A 136 -6.64 19.73 -8.81
C ASP A 136 -5.36 18.99 -9.17
N ALA A 137 -5.51 17.85 -9.83
CA ALA A 137 -4.42 16.99 -10.25
C ALA A 137 -4.72 16.34 -11.60
N ILE A 138 -3.77 15.55 -12.08
CA ILE A 138 -3.92 14.68 -13.26
C ILE A 138 -3.73 13.24 -12.76
N ASP A 139 -4.56 12.32 -13.21
CA ASP A 139 -4.39 10.90 -12.86
C ASP A 139 -3.56 10.13 -13.90
N TYR A 140 -3.34 8.86 -13.65
CA TYR A 140 -2.58 7.94 -14.51
C TYR A 140 -3.16 7.79 -15.94
N ARG A 141 -4.37 8.28 -16.21
CA ARG A 141 -4.98 8.35 -17.55
C ARG A 141 -4.70 9.66 -18.26
N GLY A 142 -4.07 10.63 -17.61
CA GLY A 142 -3.94 12.01 -18.10
C GLY A 142 -5.22 12.84 -17.94
N VAL A 143 -6.19 12.37 -17.15
CA VAL A 143 -7.47 13.05 -16.92
C VAL A 143 -7.35 14.00 -15.73
N LYS A 144 -7.97 15.19 -15.84
CA LYS A 144 -8.06 16.14 -14.73
C LYS A 144 -8.99 15.61 -13.66
N VAL A 145 -8.49 15.56 -12.45
CA VAL A 145 -9.19 15.03 -11.28
C VAL A 145 -9.09 16.00 -10.11
N VAL A 146 -10.02 15.87 -9.18
CA VAL A 146 -9.82 16.34 -7.81
C VAL A 146 -9.36 15.17 -6.99
N ALA A 147 -8.22 15.31 -6.33
CA ALA A 147 -7.61 14.24 -5.57
C ALA A 147 -7.30 14.67 -4.13
N ALA A 148 -7.49 13.76 -3.19
CA ALA A 148 -7.05 13.89 -1.81
C ALA A 148 -5.99 12.83 -1.53
N MET A 149 -4.95 13.18 -0.78
CA MET A 149 -3.81 12.32 -0.54
C MET A 149 -3.49 12.28 0.94
N LYS A 150 -3.12 11.11 1.44
CA LYS A 150 -2.74 10.94 2.84
C LYS A 150 -1.66 9.87 2.99
N LYS A 151 -0.64 10.18 3.78
CA LYS A 151 0.35 9.18 4.18
C LYS A 151 -0.28 8.14 5.09
N VAL A 152 0.02 6.86 4.83
CA VAL A 152 -0.36 5.76 5.72
C VAL A 152 0.63 5.75 6.89
N PRO A 153 0.16 5.84 8.15
CA PRO A 153 1.06 5.80 9.31
C PRO A 153 1.92 4.55 9.31
N GLU A 154 3.16 4.68 9.77
CA GLU A 154 4.14 3.60 9.95
C GLU A 154 4.55 2.83 8.68
N LEU A 155 3.94 3.11 7.54
CA LEU A 155 4.26 2.50 6.25
C LEU A 155 4.78 3.54 5.25
N PRO A 156 5.62 3.11 4.29
CA PRO A 156 6.11 4.01 3.23
C PRO A 156 5.07 4.23 2.13
N TRP A 157 3.78 4.19 2.47
CA TRP A 157 2.68 4.27 1.53
C TRP A 157 1.89 5.55 1.65
N TYR A 158 1.28 5.92 0.54
CA TYR A 158 0.35 7.04 0.45
C TYR A 158 -0.95 6.54 -0.19
N MET A 159 -2.07 6.93 0.40
CA MET A 159 -3.39 6.73 -0.18
C MET A 159 -3.74 7.93 -1.03
N VAL A 160 -4.22 7.68 -2.22
CA VAL A 160 -4.80 8.68 -3.12
C VAL A 160 -6.26 8.32 -3.35
N ALA A 161 -7.15 9.25 -3.10
CA ALA A 161 -8.56 9.17 -3.46
C ALA A 161 -8.84 10.26 -4.49
N LYS A 162 -9.48 9.92 -5.61
CA LYS A 162 -9.72 10.87 -6.70
C LYS A 162 -11.11 10.69 -7.33
N VAL A 163 -11.57 11.73 -7.95
CA VAL A 163 -12.76 11.75 -8.81
C VAL A 163 -12.51 12.66 -10.00
N ASP A 164 -13.05 12.33 -11.16
CA ASP A 164 -12.89 13.16 -12.35
C ASP A 164 -13.53 14.54 -12.14
N ARG A 165 -12.80 15.60 -12.50
CA ARG A 165 -13.26 16.97 -12.30
C ARG A 165 -14.57 17.26 -13.04
N GLU A 166 -14.74 16.69 -14.22
CA GLU A 166 -15.97 16.84 -15.02
C GLU A 166 -17.19 16.25 -14.32
N GLU A 167 -17.04 15.14 -13.59
CA GLU A 167 -18.14 14.56 -12.82
C GLU A 167 -18.60 15.49 -11.71
N ILE A 168 -17.66 16.13 -10.99
CA ILE A 168 -18.00 17.09 -9.95
C ILE A 168 -18.74 18.31 -10.54
N LEU A 169 -18.20 18.86 -11.62
CA LEU A 169 -18.79 20.04 -12.27
C LEU A 169 -20.15 19.73 -12.89
N GLY A 170 -20.32 18.54 -13.48
CA GLY A 170 -21.58 18.09 -14.03
C GLY A 170 -22.69 17.97 -12.99
N THR A 171 -22.34 17.66 -11.75
CA THR A 171 -23.29 17.56 -10.62
C THR A 171 -23.69 18.95 -10.08
N LEU A 172 -22.89 19.98 -10.33
CA LEU A 172 -23.17 21.35 -9.88
C LEU A 172 -24.02 22.17 -10.87
N ASN A 173 -24.25 21.67 -12.09
CA ASN A 173 -25.03 22.33 -13.13
C ASN A 173 -26.50 21.86 -13.16
N ILE A 174 -27.13 21.64 -11.99
CA ILE A 174 -28.56 21.38 -11.84
C ILE A 174 -29.23 22.62 -11.26
#